data_57a004280d5fe2aba41a290a835e29cf
#
_entry.id   57a004280d5fe2aba41a290a835e29cf
#
_cell.length_a   1.000
_cell.length_b   1.000
_cell.length_c   1.000
_cell.angle_alpha   90.00
_cell.angle_beta   90.00
_cell.angle_gamma   90.00
#
_symmetry.space_group_name_H-M   'P 1'
#
loop_
_entity.id
_entity.type
_entity.pdbx_description
1 polymer ?
#
loop_
_entity_poly.entity_id
_entity_poly.type
_entity_poly.pdbx_seq_one_letter_code
_entity_poly.pdbx_strand_id
1 'polypeptide(L)'
;MKINQAAGVITILAAALLPATATARDPATVLMPENPEARAFQEAVGYATAVIAGDTIYLSGVVAGPTKGESDLAPGYERAFAHIAATLARAGASWDDVVDITTFHTDLAAHIDGFAAVKNRHVKAPFPAWTAIGVSRLYEPTAVVEIKVVARVVKK
;
A
#
# COMPACT_ATOMS: atom_id res chain seq x y z
N MET A 1 15.88 -45.53 64.69
CA MET A 1 16.11 -44.23 64.04
C MET A 1 15.35 -44.26 62.70
N LYS A 2 14.16 -43.68 62.65
CA LYS A 2 13.31 -43.69 61.44
C LYS A 2 13.51 -42.38 60.72
N ILE A 3 13.99 -42.45 59.49
CA ILE A 3 14.19 -41.25 58.58
C ILE A 3 12.91 -41.14 57.79
N ASN A 4 12.15 -40.01 58.00
CA ASN A 4 11.01 -39.62 57.18
C ASN A 4 11.54 -38.89 55.97
N GLN A 5 11.33 -39.44 54.76
CA GLN A 5 11.51 -38.72 53.52
C GLN A 5 10.19 -38.05 53.15
N ALA A 6 10.17 -36.72 53.16
CA ALA A 6 9.08 -35.96 52.66
C ALA A 6 9.31 -35.75 51.13
N ALA A 7 8.48 -36.37 50.30
CA ALA A 7 8.48 -36.17 48.88
C ALA A 7 7.75 -34.84 48.53
N GLY A 8 8.53 -33.84 48.11
CA GLY A 8 7.96 -32.58 47.59
C GLY A 8 7.39 -32.76 46.18
N VAL A 9 6.10 -32.56 46.03
CA VAL A 9 5.44 -32.52 44.69
C VAL A 9 5.68 -31.16 44.05
N ILE A 10 6.49 -31.13 43.02
CA ILE A 10 6.67 -29.94 42.20
C ILE A 10 5.55 -29.89 41.16
N THR A 11 4.57 -29.04 41.36
CA THR A 11 3.51 -28.77 40.38
C THR A 11 4.07 -27.82 39.32
N ILE A 12 4.38 -28.31 38.12
CA ILE A 12 4.76 -27.49 36.98
C ILE A 12 3.48 -26.92 36.35
N LEU A 13 3.25 -25.63 36.56
CA LEU A 13 2.17 -24.90 35.91
C LEU A 13 2.58 -24.63 34.44
N ALA A 14 2.10 -25.45 33.50
CA ALA A 14 2.29 -25.21 32.08
C ALA A 14 1.36 -24.05 31.66
N ALA A 15 1.91 -22.86 31.50
CA ALA A 15 1.20 -21.76 30.87
C ALA A 15 1.01 -22.09 29.38
N ALA A 16 -0.22 -22.42 28.99
CA ALA A 16 -0.58 -22.56 27.58
C ALA A 16 -0.51 -21.19 26.93
N LEU A 17 0.52 -20.93 26.11
CA LEU A 17 0.53 -19.83 25.20
C LEU A 17 -0.55 -20.08 24.13
N LEU A 18 -1.69 -19.42 24.26
CA LEU A 18 -2.67 -19.36 23.19
C LEU A 18 -2.02 -18.63 22.01
N PRO A 19 -2.05 -19.20 20.79
CA PRO A 19 -1.54 -18.47 19.62
C PRO A 19 -2.39 -17.21 19.43
N ALA A 20 -1.73 -16.05 19.44
CA ALA A 20 -2.38 -14.82 19.05
C ALA A 20 -2.90 -15.01 17.62
N THR A 21 -4.20 -14.89 17.41
CA THR A 21 -4.79 -14.94 16.07
C THR A 21 -4.32 -13.71 15.30
N ALA A 22 -3.28 -13.87 14.47
CA ALA A 22 -2.81 -12.81 13.59
C ALA A 22 -3.94 -12.49 12.59
N THR A 23 -4.46 -11.26 12.65
CA THR A 23 -5.41 -10.76 11.65
C THR A 23 -4.65 -10.14 10.49
N ALA A 24 -5.14 -10.32 9.27
CA ALA A 24 -4.51 -9.75 8.08
C ALA A 24 -4.47 -8.20 8.10
N ARG A 25 -5.23 -7.56 9.00
CA ARG A 25 -5.28 -6.11 9.21
C ARG A 25 -4.90 -5.75 10.66
N ASP A 26 -3.76 -6.21 11.10
CA ASP A 26 -3.16 -5.74 12.35
C ASP A 26 -2.84 -4.23 12.22
N PRO A 27 -3.13 -3.39 13.24
CA PRO A 27 -2.78 -1.96 13.21
C PRO A 27 -1.31 -1.67 12.87
N ALA A 28 -0.38 -2.56 13.22
CA ALA A 28 1.03 -2.45 12.87
C ALA A 28 1.33 -2.66 11.37
N THR A 29 0.39 -3.25 10.62
CA THR A 29 0.50 -3.54 9.19
C THR A 29 -0.36 -2.63 8.32
N VAL A 30 -1.05 -1.66 8.92
CA VAL A 30 -1.91 -0.69 8.24
C VAL A 30 -1.25 0.69 8.24
N LEU A 31 -0.93 1.19 7.06
CA LEU A 31 -0.35 2.53 6.90
C LEU A 31 -1.46 3.56 6.71
N MET A 32 -1.50 4.53 7.62
CA MET A 32 -2.35 5.72 7.53
C MET A 32 -1.50 6.95 7.19
N PRO A 33 -2.10 8.05 6.69
CA PRO A 33 -1.38 9.30 6.48
C PRO A 33 -0.74 9.82 7.77
N GLU A 34 0.40 10.48 7.65
CA GLU A 34 1.05 11.20 8.76
C GLU A 34 0.39 12.56 9.02
N ASN A 35 -0.10 13.19 7.96
CA ASN A 35 -0.87 14.44 8.06
C ASN A 35 -2.22 14.18 8.78
N PRO A 36 -2.53 14.91 9.88
CA PRO A 36 -3.74 14.67 10.67
C PRO A 36 -5.05 14.86 9.90
N GLU A 37 -5.12 15.85 9.01
CA GLU A 37 -6.33 16.15 8.23
C GLU A 37 -6.59 15.04 7.20
N ALA A 38 -5.54 14.61 6.48
CA ALA A 38 -5.63 13.49 5.54
C ALA A 38 -5.99 12.19 6.26
N ARG A 39 -5.46 11.97 7.46
CA ARG A 39 -5.79 10.82 8.30
C ARG A 39 -7.26 10.85 8.72
N ALA A 40 -7.75 11.97 9.24
CA ALA A 40 -9.15 12.12 9.64
C ALA A 40 -10.11 11.89 8.46
N PHE A 41 -9.75 12.36 7.26
CA PHE A 41 -10.51 12.09 6.04
C PHE A 41 -10.55 10.59 5.71
N GLN A 42 -9.40 9.90 5.71
CA GLN A 42 -9.34 8.47 5.41
C GLN A 42 -10.11 7.63 6.44
N GLU A 43 -10.03 7.98 7.72
CA GLU A 43 -10.78 7.34 8.80
C GLU A 43 -12.30 7.54 8.62
N ALA A 44 -12.74 8.73 8.24
CA ALA A 44 -14.14 9.03 7.98
C ALA A 44 -14.70 8.27 6.76
N VAL A 45 -13.89 8.11 5.70
CA VAL A 45 -14.27 7.35 4.49
C VAL A 45 -14.09 5.84 4.68
N GLY A 46 -13.23 5.41 5.61
CA GLY A 46 -13.04 4.00 5.97
C GLY A 46 -12.02 3.26 5.10
N TYR A 47 -10.88 3.90 4.76
CA TYR A 47 -9.79 3.23 4.04
C TYR A 47 -8.41 3.61 4.57
N ALA A 48 -7.40 2.78 4.29
CA ALA A 48 -6.00 3.01 4.62
C ALA A 48 -5.20 3.42 3.39
N THR A 49 -4.08 4.10 3.58
CA THR A 49 -3.13 4.39 2.49
C THR A 49 -2.53 3.12 1.91
N ALA A 50 -2.15 2.18 2.76
CA ALA A 50 -1.69 0.85 2.36
C ALA A 50 -1.93 -0.19 3.46
N VAL A 51 -1.99 -1.46 3.07
CA VAL A 51 -2.06 -2.61 3.97
C VAL A 51 -0.94 -3.59 3.61
N ILE A 52 -0.19 -4.03 4.63
CA ILE A 52 0.85 -5.05 4.49
C ILE A 52 0.26 -6.39 4.96
N ALA A 53 0.15 -7.35 4.06
CA ALA A 53 -0.37 -8.69 4.34
C ALA A 53 0.71 -9.74 4.03
N GLY A 54 1.40 -10.20 5.07
CA GLY A 54 2.56 -11.07 4.92
C GLY A 54 3.73 -10.36 4.23
N ASP A 55 4.10 -10.81 3.04
CA ASP A 55 5.13 -10.20 2.19
C ASP A 55 4.56 -9.26 1.10
N THR A 56 3.24 -9.10 1.05
CA THR A 56 2.55 -8.34 0.00
C THR A 56 2.01 -7.02 0.54
N ILE A 57 2.23 -5.95 -0.20
CA ILE A 57 1.81 -4.59 0.11
C ILE A 57 0.74 -4.18 -0.90
N TYR A 58 -0.44 -3.83 -0.41
CA TYR A 58 -1.56 -3.31 -1.20
C TYR A 58 -1.72 -1.81 -0.95
N LEU A 59 -1.48 -0.99 -1.96
CA LEU A 59 -1.75 0.44 -1.88
C LEU A 59 -3.21 0.70 -2.29
N SER A 60 -3.85 1.65 -1.60
CA SER A 60 -5.08 2.26 -2.11
C SER A 60 -4.79 3.09 -3.36
N GLY A 61 -5.81 3.33 -4.18
CA GLY A 61 -5.67 4.13 -5.39
C GLY A 61 -5.10 5.53 -5.11
N VAL A 62 -4.12 5.91 -5.91
CA VAL A 62 -3.51 7.25 -5.87
C VAL A 62 -3.97 8.00 -7.11
N VAL A 63 -4.71 9.07 -6.89
CA VAL A 63 -5.24 9.89 -7.98
C VAL A 63 -4.20 10.85 -8.53
N ALA A 64 -4.26 11.10 -9.84
CA ALA A 64 -3.43 12.05 -10.56
C ALA A 64 -4.32 12.97 -11.41
N GLY A 65 -4.00 14.25 -11.41
CA GLY A 65 -4.70 15.26 -12.18
C GLY A 65 -3.95 16.58 -12.12
N PRO A 66 -4.37 17.54 -12.97
CA PRO A 66 -3.78 18.87 -12.96
C PRO A 66 -4.19 19.65 -11.70
N THR A 67 -3.30 20.49 -11.20
CA THR A 67 -3.64 21.52 -10.22
C THR A 67 -4.05 22.82 -10.92
N LYS A 68 -4.61 23.76 -10.14
CA LYS A 68 -5.05 25.06 -10.68
C LYS A 68 -3.93 25.75 -11.45
N GLY A 69 -4.17 26.03 -12.74
CA GLY A 69 -3.22 26.70 -13.63
C GLY A 69 -2.32 25.76 -14.43
N GLU A 70 -2.36 24.46 -14.19
CA GLU A 70 -1.66 23.48 -15.03
C GLU A 70 -2.50 23.12 -16.26
N SER A 71 -1.90 23.20 -17.44
CA SER A 71 -2.46 22.73 -18.71
C SER A 71 -1.90 21.38 -19.14
N ASP A 72 -0.76 20.96 -18.56
CA ASP A 72 -0.11 19.69 -18.81
C ASP A 72 -0.43 18.70 -17.67
N LEU A 73 -0.66 17.45 -18.02
CA LEU A 73 -0.95 16.38 -17.06
C LEU A 73 0.32 15.74 -16.44
N ALA A 74 1.46 15.88 -17.11
CA ALA A 74 2.71 15.24 -16.67
C ALA A 74 3.12 15.63 -15.24
N PRO A 75 3.03 16.89 -14.78
CA PRO A 75 3.30 17.25 -13.39
C PRO A 75 2.37 16.53 -12.38
N GLY A 76 1.10 16.36 -12.74
CA GLY A 76 0.13 15.61 -11.93
C GLY A 76 0.51 14.13 -11.80
N TYR A 77 0.93 13.52 -12.89
CA TYR A 77 1.43 12.15 -12.89
C TYR A 77 2.70 12.02 -12.03
N GLU A 78 3.66 12.92 -12.17
CA GLU A 78 4.90 12.90 -11.35
C GLU A 78 4.59 12.99 -9.85
N ARG A 79 3.66 13.84 -9.43
CA ARG A 79 3.24 13.94 -8.02
C ARG A 79 2.66 12.62 -7.51
N ALA A 80 1.84 11.94 -8.32
CA ALA A 80 1.26 10.65 -7.96
C ALA A 80 2.33 9.57 -7.84
N PHE A 81 3.28 9.48 -8.78
CA PHE A 81 4.39 8.53 -8.72
C PHE A 81 5.31 8.80 -7.52
N ALA A 82 5.59 10.06 -7.20
CA ALA A 82 6.37 10.43 -6.01
C ALA A 82 5.64 10.04 -4.71
N HIS A 83 4.31 10.22 -4.64
CA HIS A 83 3.50 9.80 -3.49
C HIS A 83 3.50 8.29 -3.31
N ILE A 84 3.37 7.52 -4.40
CA ILE A 84 3.48 6.05 -4.37
C ILE A 84 4.86 5.62 -3.89
N ALA A 85 5.94 6.23 -4.40
CA ALA A 85 7.30 5.93 -3.97
C ALA A 85 7.50 6.16 -2.46
N ALA A 86 6.99 7.28 -1.93
CA ALA A 86 7.04 7.58 -0.50
C ALA A 86 6.24 6.56 0.34
N THR A 87 5.08 6.13 -0.16
CA THR A 87 4.25 5.11 0.51
C THR A 87 4.94 3.74 0.50
N LEU A 88 5.53 3.32 -0.62
CA LEU A 88 6.32 2.10 -0.72
C LEU A 88 7.50 2.12 0.25
N ALA A 89 8.25 3.23 0.31
CA ALA A 89 9.37 3.38 1.24
C ALA A 89 8.96 3.24 2.70
N ARG A 90 7.82 3.82 3.10
CA ARG A 90 7.24 3.64 4.45
C ARG A 90 6.85 2.18 4.73
N ALA A 91 6.49 1.43 3.70
CA ALA A 91 6.19 0.00 3.80
C ALA A 91 7.44 -0.89 3.70
N GLY A 92 8.64 -0.32 3.57
CA GLY A 92 9.90 -1.06 3.42
C GLY A 92 10.14 -1.61 2.01
N ALA A 93 9.54 -0.99 0.99
CA ALA A 93 9.61 -1.39 -0.41
C ALA A 93 10.05 -0.23 -1.33
N SER A 94 10.21 -0.53 -2.59
CA SER A 94 10.54 0.40 -3.66
C SER A 94 9.75 0.06 -4.94
N TRP A 95 9.98 0.81 -6.02
CA TRP A 95 9.44 0.47 -7.34
C TRP A 95 9.92 -0.89 -7.88
N ASP A 96 11.10 -1.35 -7.45
CA ASP A 96 11.67 -2.65 -7.85
C ASP A 96 10.91 -3.84 -7.24
N ASP A 97 10.14 -3.59 -6.18
CA ASP A 97 9.31 -4.59 -5.50
C ASP A 97 7.87 -4.64 -6.04
N VAL A 98 7.50 -3.71 -6.95
CA VAL A 98 6.17 -3.66 -7.54
C VAL A 98 5.97 -4.82 -8.51
N VAL A 99 4.87 -5.56 -8.33
CA VAL A 99 4.53 -6.72 -9.15
C VAL A 99 3.31 -6.48 -10.03
N ASP A 100 2.43 -5.54 -9.65
CA ASP A 100 1.24 -5.17 -10.42
C ASP A 100 0.94 -3.69 -10.34
N ILE A 101 0.54 -3.11 -11.47
CA ILE A 101 0.03 -1.76 -11.62
C ILE A 101 -1.30 -1.85 -12.37
N THR A 102 -2.36 -1.30 -11.78
CA THR A 102 -3.64 -1.11 -12.48
C THR A 102 -3.93 0.39 -12.53
N THR A 103 -4.28 0.90 -13.70
CA THR A 103 -4.59 2.32 -13.90
C THR A 103 -5.99 2.49 -14.49
N PHE A 104 -6.71 3.47 -13.94
CA PHE A 104 -8.06 3.85 -14.37
C PHE A 104 -8.00 5.25 -14.95
N HIS A 105 -8.46 5.43 -16.19
CA HIS A 105 -8.35 6.69 -16.95
C HIS A 105 -9.74 7.19 -17.33
N THR A 106 -10.03 8.47 -17.08
CA THR A 106 -11.31 9.09 -17.49
C THR A 106 -11.37 9.30 -19.00
N ASP A 107 -10.22 9.43 -19.67
CA ASP A 107 -10.05 9.39 -21.12
C ASP A 107 -8.78 8.60 -21.44
N LEU A 108 -8.92 7.27 -21.62
CA LEU A 108 -7.78 6.39 -21.84
C LEU A 108 -7.01 6.77 -23.11
N ALA A 109 -7.70 7.08 -24.19
CA ALA A 109 -7.06 7.39 -25.48
C ALA A 109 -6.21 8.68 -25.40
N ALA A 110 -6.72 9.69 -24.72
CA ALA A 110 -6.00 10.96 -24.54
C ALA A 110 -4.85 10.86 -23.51
N HIS A 111 -4.96 10.00 -22.53
CA HIS A 111 -4.02 9.99 -21.38
C HIS A 111 -2.88 9.00 -21.52
N ILE A 112 -3.07 7.88 -22.25
CA ILE A 112 -2.20 6.69 -22.14
C ILE A 112 -0.74 6.98 -22.52
N ASP A 113 -0.48 7.70 -23.59
CA ASP A 113 0.88 7.94 -24.07
C ASP A 113 1.65 8.84 -23.11
N GLY A 114 1.04 9.96 -22.66
CA GLY A 114 1.64 10.87 -21.68
C GLY A 114 1.85 10.21 -20.33
N PHE A 115 0.90 9.39 -19.89
CA PHE A 115 1.01 8.62 -18.67
C PHE A 115 2.15 7.58 -18.75
N ALA A 116 2.23 6.80 -19.84
CA ALA A 116 3.28 5.80 -20.05
C ALA A 116 4.67 6.44 -20.07
N ALA A 117 4.81 7.62 -20.69
CA ALA A 117 6.07 8.37 -20.70
C ALA A 117 6.54 8.74 -19.29
N VAL A 118 5.63 9.17 -18.39
CA VAL A 118 5.94 9.44 -16.99
C VAL A 118 6.22 8.12 -16.24
N LYS A 119 5.33 7.13 -16.35
CA LYS A 119 5.48 5.82 -15.71
C LYS A 119 6.86 5.21 -15.96
N ASN A 120 7.35 5.26 -17.20
CA ASN A 120 8.63 4.66 -17.59
C ASN A 120 9.86 5.40 -17.02
N ARG A 121 9.69 6.58 -16.42
CA ARG A 121 10.75 7.24 -15.65
C ARG A 121 10.94 6.59 -14.28
N HIS A 122 9.89 6.07 -13.69
CA HIS A 122 9.87 5.47 -12.35
C HIS A 122 9.97 3.94 -12.37
N VAL A 123 9.29 3.29 -13.31
CA VAL A 123 9.21 1.83 -13.42
C VAL A 123 10.20 1.32 -14.46
N LYS A 124 11.18 0.53 -14.03
CA LYS A 124 12.26 -0.02 -14.88
C LYS A 124 12.10 -1.52 -15.09
N ALA A 125 12.81 -2.03 -16.08
CA ALA A 125 12.91 -3.48 -16.31
C ALA A 125 13.67 -4.18 -15.15
N PRO A 126 13.26 -5.40 -14.76
CA PRO A 126 12.14 -6.18 -15.31
C PRO A 126 10.79 -5.53 -14.95
N PHE A 127 9.88 -5.44 -15.96
CA PHE A 127 8.62 -4.71 -15.76
C PHE A 127 7.60 -5.51 -14.95
N PRO A 128 6.81 -4.85 -14.05
CA PRO A 128 5.62 -5.45 -13.43
C PRO A 128 4.51 -5.68 -14.46
N ALA A 129 3.50 -6.47 -14.08
CA ALA A 129 2.25 -6.49 -14.82
C ALA A 129 1.61 -5.09 -14.82
N TRP A 130 1.00 -4.68 -15.95
CA TRP A 130 0.27 -3.41 -16.04
C TRP A 130 -1.03 -3.58 -16.82
N THR A 131 -2.12 -3.10 -16.22
CA THR A 131 -3.44 -3.03 -16.86
C THR A 131 -3.91 -1.57 -16.87
N ALA A 132 -4.38 -1.08 -18.02
CA ALA A 132 -4.97 0.25 -18.16
C ALA A 132 -6.44 0.13 -18.58
N ILE A 133 -7.34 0.82 -17.87
CA ILE A 133 -8.79 0.72 -18.02
C ILE A 133 -9.39 2.12 -18.19
N GLY A 134 -10.28 2.28 -19.19
CA GLY A 134 -11.12 3.47 -19.31
C GLY A 134 -12.30 3.40 -18.34
N VAL A 135 -12.60 4.50 -17.63
CA VAL A 135 -13.72 4.63 -16.70
C VAL A 135 -14.49 5.91 -16.95
N SER A 136 -15.77 5.93 -16.58
CA SER A 136 -16.63 7.11 -16.78
C SER A 136 -16.29 8.28 -15.86
N ARG A 137 -15.77 8.00 -14.66
CA ARG A 137 -15.33 9.00 -13.65
C ARG A 137 -14.50 8.34 -12.56
N LEU A 138 -13.74 9.15 -11.83
CA LEU A 138 -13.06 8.79 -10.60
C LEU A 138 -13.78 9.39 -9.38
N TYR A 139 -13.38 8.97 -8.16
CA TYR A 139 -13.93 9.52 -6.92
C TYR A 139 -13.64 11.02 -6.80
N GLU A 140 -12.38 11.42 -7.03
CA GLU A 140 -11.97 12.84 -7.08
C GLU A 140 -12.33 13.43 -8.46
N PRO A 141 -13.22 14.45 -8.53
CA PRO A 141 -13.71 14.99 -9.81
C PRO A 141 -12.65 15.61 -10.70
N THR A 142 -11.55 16.10 -10.12
CA THR A 142 -10.44 16.74 -10.88
C THR A 142 -9.37 15.74 -11.31
N ALA A 143 -9.45 14.49 -10.83
CA ALA A 143 -8.54 13.44 -11.21
C ALA A 143 -8.83 12.93 -12.63
N VAL A 144 -7.78 12.68 -13.38
CA VAL A 144 -7.85 12.11 -14.74
C VAL A 144 -7.37 10.66 -14.79
N VAL A 145 -6.51 10.26 -13.86
CA VAL A 145 -6.01 8.89 -13.70
C VAL A 145 -6.02 8.53 -12.22
N GLU A 146 -6.34 7.26 -11.90
CA GLU A 146 -6.10 6.64 -10.61
C GLU A 146 -5.15 5.46 -10.80
N ILE A 147 -4.15 5.34 -9.91
CA ILE A 147 -3.08 4.35 -9.98
C ILE A 147 -3.19 3.44 -8.76
N LYS A 148 -3.43 2.15 -8.98
CA LYS A 148 -3.37 1.11 -7.95
C LYS A 148 -2.11 0.29 -8.11
N VAL A 149 -1.42 0.01 -6.99
CA VAL A 149 -0.15 -0.70 -6.96
C VAL A 149 -0.20 -1.84 -5.96
N VAL A 150 0.37 -2.98 -6.36
CA VAL A 150 0.70 -4.10 -5.48
C VAL A 150 2.20 -4.35 -5.54
N ALA A 151 2.84 -4.42 -4.37
CA ALA A 151 4.26 -4.72 -4.26
C ALA A 151 4.48 -5.97 -3.39
N ARG A 152 5.63 -6.61 -3.55
CA ARG A 152 6.00 -7.80 -2.77
C ARG A 152 7.44 -7.69 -2.29
N VAL A 153 7.64 -7.64 -0.98
CA VAL A 153 8.97 -7.64 -0.37
C VAL A 153 9.43 -9.06 -0.12
N VAL A 154 10.42 -9.50 -0.89
CA VAL A 154 11.06 -10.80 -0.67
C VAL A 154 12.11 -10.63 0.43
N LYS A 155 11.84 -11.17 1.63
CA LYS A 155 12.85 -11.21 2.70
C LYS A 155 14.02 -12.08 2.21
N LYS A 156 15.20 -11.46 2.09
CA LYS A 156 16.44 -12.16 1.80
C LYS A 156 16.96 -12.90 3.04
#